data_7670c485bf8cb8a283463bca492e8c7d
#
_entry.id   7670c485bf8cb8a283463bca492e8c7d
#
_cell.length_a   1.000
_cell.length_b   1.000
_cell.length_c   1.000
_cell.angle_alpha   90.00
_cell.angle_beta   90.00
_cell.angle_gamma   90.00
#
_symmetry.space_group_name_H-M   'P 1'
#
loop_
_entity.id
_entity.type
_entity.pdbx_description
1 polymer ?
#
loop_
_entity_poly.entity_id
_entity_poly.type
_entity_poly.pdbx_seq_one_letter_code
_entity_poly.pdbx_strand_id
1 'polypeptide(L)'
;MRIHQDLADTIGNTPLLKLKKASEMTGCTILGKAEFMNPGQSVKDRAALYIIRDAVAKGLLKPGGTIVEGTAGNTGIGLALVGASMGFRTVIVIPETQSQEKKDMLRLAGAELVQVPAAPYRNPNNYVRYSGRLAEALAKTEPNGAIWANQFDNVANRQAHIETTGPEIWDQTGGKVDGFICAVGSGGTLAGVGMALQSKGVKIGLADPEGAALHSFYTTGKLDAPGTSITEGIGQGRITANLEGFTPDFSYRIPDSEALPIIFDLLMEEGLCMGGSTGINIAGAIRMAREMGPGKTIVTILCDYGSRYQSKIYNPTFLREKGLPVPGWLDRPGRAIPTVFEDA
;
A
#
# COMPACT_ATOMS: atom_id res chain seq x y z
N MET A 1 -31.62 2.35 -3.16
CA MET A 1 -30.87 2.01 -1.92
C MET A 1 -29.86 0.93 -2.28
N ARG A 2 -28.58 1.13 -2.09
CA ARG A 2 -27.55 0.11 -2.36
C ARG A 2 -27.22 -0.59 -1.04
N ILE A 3 -27.58 -1.86 -0.91
CA ILE A 3 -27.25 -2.69 0.25
C ILE A 3 -26.14 -3.64 -0.18
N HIS A 4 -25.00 -3.59 0.50
CA HIS A 4 -23.88 -4.52 0.30
C HIS A 4 -24.19 -5.84 1.01
N GLN A 5 -23.86 -6.96 0.38
CA GLN A 5 -24.16 -8.29 0.90
C GLN A 5 -23.13 -8.74 1.94
N ASP A 6 -21.88 -8.32 1.77
CA ASP A 6 -20.76 -8.66 2.64
C ASP A 6 -19.68 -7.58 2.61
N LEU A 7 -18.58 -7.81 3.35
CA LEU A 7 -17.43 -6.91 3.41
C LEU A 7 -16.75 -6.75 2.04
N ALA A 8 -16.67 -7.83 1.26
CA ALA A 8 -15.98 -7.83 -0.04
C ALA A 8 -16.64 -6.87 -1.03
N ASP A 9 -17.97 -6.69 -0.95
CA ASP A 9 -18.73 -5.74 -1.78
C ASP A 9 -18.43 -4.26 -1.44
N THR A 10 -17.83 -3.97 -0.30
CA THR A 10 -17.50 -2.61 0.11
C THR A 10 -16.11 -2.14 -0.35
N ILE A 11 -15.32 -3.07 -0.89
CA ILE A 11 -13.96 -2.77 -1.36
C ILE A 11 -14.02 -2.03 -2.68
N GLY A 12 -13.23 -0.97 -2.79
CA GLY A 12 -13.20 -0.12 -3.96
C GLY A 12 -14.18 1.06 -3.89
N ASN A 13 -14.40 1.71 -5.02
CA ASN A 13 -15.18 2.96 -5.11
C ASN A 13 -14.75 4.01 -4.08
N THR A 14 -13.48 4.00 -3.69
CA THR A 14 -12.90 4.96 -2.75
C THR A 14 -12.94 6.36 -3.34
N PRO A 15 -13.16 7.42 -2.54
CA PRO A 15 -13.22 8.77 -3.05
C PRO A 15 -11.86 9.31 -3.52
N LEU A 16 -11.91 10.34 -4.37
CA LEU A 16 -10.77 11.22 -4.64
C LEU A 16 -10.85 12.43 -3.71
N LEU A 17 -9.74 12.74 -3.02
CA LEU A 17 -9.60 13.91 -2.17
C LEU A 17 -8.64 14.92 -2.81
N LYS A 18 -9.01 16.20 -2.89
CA LYS A 18 -8.10 17.23 -3.33
C LYS A 18 -7.10 17.57 -2.23
N LEU A 19 -5.83 17.41 -2.53
CA LEU A 19 -4.72 17.75 -1.64
C LEU A 19 -4.39 19.23 -1.81
N LYS A 20 -4.85 20.07 -0.88
CA LYS A 20 -4.83 21.53 -1.00
C LYS A 20 -3.41 22.05 -1.14
N LYS A 21 -2.55 21.76 -0.18
CA LYS A 21 -1.17 22.27 -0.13
C LYS A 21 -0.36 21.84 -1.36
N ALA A 22 -0.42 20.56 -1.74
CA ALA A 22 0.28 20.05 -2.91
C ALA A 22 -0.23 20.72 -4.21
N SER A 23 -1.54 20.98 -4.29
CA SER A 23 -2.14 21.68 -5.43
C SER A 23 -1.68 23.13 -5.52
N GLU A 24 -1.69 23.86 -4.40
CA GLU A 24 -1.25 25.25 -4.33
C GLU A 24 0.24 25.41 -4.67
N MET A 25 1.09 24.51 -4.17
CA MET A 25 2.54 24.51 -4.44
C MET A 25 2.90 24.30 -5.91
N THR A 26 2.01 23.71 -6.70
CA THR A 26 2.29 23.29 -8.07
C THR A 26 1.50 24.03 -9.14
N GLY A 27 0.42 24.71 -8.75
CA GLY A 27 -0.55 25.27 -9.71
C GLY A 27 -1.32 24.19 -10.47
N CYS A 28 -1.30 22.94 -9.99
CA CYS A 28 -2.00 21.78 -10.54
C CYS A 28 -3.14 21.34 -9.60
N THR A 29 -4.03 20.49 -10.06
CA THR A 29 -4.97 19.78 -9.21
C THR A 29 -4.36 18.43 -8.81
N ILE A 30 -3.88 18.32 -7.58
CA ILE A 30 -3.36 17.06 -7.04
C ILE A 30 -4.48 16.37 -6.26
N LEU A 31 -4.80 15.14 -6.66
CA LEU A 31 -5.85 14.32 -6.06
C LEU A 31 -5.26 13.06 -5.42
N GLY A 32 -5.72 12.71 -4.23
CA GLY A 32 -5.40 11.48 -3.54
C GLY A 32 -6.56 10.49 -3.62
N LYS A 33 -6.34 9.31 -4.17
CA LYS A 33 -7.30 8.19 -4.13
C LYS A 33 -7.28 7.57 -2.75
N ALA A 34 -8.36 7.69 -2.00
CA ALA A 34 -8.43 7.39 -0.56
C ALA A 34 -8.52 5.89 -0.26
N GLU A 35 -7.49 5.13 -0.61
CA GLU A 35 -7.45 3.67 -0.43
C GLU A 35 -7.43 3.23 1.04
N PHE A 36 -7.09 4.11 1.97
CA PHE A 36 -7.22 3.89 3.42
C PHE A 36 -8.69 3.74 3.87
N MET A 37 -9.66 4.07 3.02
CA MET A 37 -11.10 3.93 3.30
C MET A 37 -11.64 2.53 2.95
N ASN A 38 -10.84 1.65 2.36
CA ASN A 38 -11.22 0.25 2.27
C ASN A 38 -11.36 -0.39 3.66
N PRO A 39 -12.13 -1.48 3.83
CA PRO A 39 -12.40 -2.10 5.14
C PRO A 39 -11.15 -2.48 5.94
N GLY A 40 -10.11 -2.99 5.29
CA GLY A 40 -8.81 -3.27 5.88
C GLY A 40 -7.88 -2.06 5.97
N GLN A 41 -8.41 -0.87 5.71
CA GLN A 41 -7.73 0.42 5.79
C GLN A 41 -6.50 0.55 4.88
N SER A 42 -6.50 -0.13 3.74
CA SER A 42 -5.41 0.00 2.77
C SER A 42 -5.78 -0.39 1.34
N VAL A 43 -4.92 0.00 0.41
CA VAL A 43 -4.96 -0.39 -1.00
C VAL A 43 -4.86 -1.91 -1.21
N LYS A 44 -4.38 -2.67 -0.24
CA LYS A 44 -4.16 -4.11 -0.36
C LYS A 44 -5.45 -4.93 -0.32
N ASP A 45 -6.54 -4.38 0.14
CA ASP A 45 -7.84 -5.05 0.13
C ASP A 45 -8.30 -5.39 -1.28
N ARG A 46 -8.00 -4.52 -2.26
CA ARG A 46 -8.29 -4.80 -3.68
C ARG A 46 -7.52 -6.01 -4.21
N ALA A 47 -6.22 -6.06 -3.92
CA ALA A 47 -5.38 -7.19 -4.29
C ALA A 47 -5.86 -8.48 -3.63
N ALA A 48 -6.18 -8.44 -2.33
CA ALA A 48 -6.70 -9.58 -1.58
C ALA A 48 -7.99 -10.12 -2.20
N LEU A 49 -8.95 -9.25 -2.50
CA LEU A 49 -10.21 -9.62 -3.12
C LEU A 49 -10.03 -10.32 -4.47
N TYR A 50 -9.20 -9.76 -5.34
CA TYR A 50 -9.01 -10.31 -6.68
C TYR A 50 -8.20 -11.61 -6.68
N ILE A 51 -7.19 -11.73 -5.81
CA ILE A 51 -6.43 -12.98 -5.62
C ILE A 51 -7.37 -14.12 -5.17
N ILE A 52 -8.23 -13.84 -4.20
CA ILE A 52 -9.19 -14.84 -3.71
C ILE A 52 -10.21 -15.21 -4.79
N ARG A 53 -10.81 -14.21 -5.45
CA ARG A 53 -11.80 -14.44 -6.52
C ARG A 53 -11.20 -15.22 -7.70
N ASP A 54 -9.98 -14.91 -8.09
CA ASP A 54 -9.26 -15.64 -9.15
C ASP A 54 -9.04 -17.12 -8.78
N ALA A 55 -8.62 -17.37 -7.53
CA ALA A 55 -8.43 -18.74 -7.04
C ALA A 55 -9.74 -19.55 -6.99
N VAL A 56 -10.83 -18.92 -6.59
CA VAL A 56 -12.17 -19.53 -6.60
C VAL A 56 -12.61 -19.82 -8.04
N ALA A 57 -12.47 -18.85 -8.95
CA ALA A 57 -12.85 -19.02 -10.36
C ALA A 57 -12.06 -20.14 -11.05
N LYS A 58 -10.79 -20.35 -10.66
CA LYS A 58 -9.93 -21.43 -11.15
C LYS A 58 -10.20 -22.78 -10.45
N GLY A 59 -11.09 -22.84 -9.48
CA GLY A 59 -11.38 -24.06 -8.70
C GLY A 59 -10.28 -24.49 -7.74
N LEU A 60 -9.29 -23.62 -7.48
CA LEU A 60 -8.17 -23.87 -6.57
C LEU A 60 -8.55 -23.71 -5.09
N LEU A 61 -9.61 -22.96 -4.83
CA LEU A 61 -10.10 -22.66 -3.50
C LEU A 61 -11.62 -22.86 -3.46
N LYS A 62 -12.09 -23.72 -2.56
CA LYS A 62 -13.51 -23.99 -2.29
C LYS A 62 -13.89 -23.43 -0.91
N PRO A 63 -15.18 -23.22 -0.59
CA PRO A 63 -15.59 -22.74 0.74
C PRO A 63 -14.94 -23.52 1.87
N GLY A 64 -14.34 -22.83 2.84
CA GLY A 64 -13.55 -23.43 3.92
C GLY A 64 -12.09 -23.74 3.57
N GLY A 65 -11.63 -23.44 2.35
CA GLY A 65 -10.23 -23.58 1.94
C GLY A 65 -9.30 -22.56 2.59
N THR A 66 -7.99 -22.73 2.40
CA THR A 66 -6.96 -21.98 3.14
C THR A 66 -6.15 -21.07 2.22
N ILE A 67 -6.00 -19.82 2.60
CA ILE A 67 -5.17 -18.81 1.95
C ILE A 67 -3.88 -18.66 2.75
N VAL A 68 -2.73 -18.77 2.11
CA VAL A 68 -1.42 -18.62 2.75
C VAL A 68 -0.67 -17.44 2.14
N GLU A 69 -0.07 -16.58 2.97
CA GLU A 69 0.81 -15.50 2.52
C GLU A 69 1.94 -15.23 3.51
N GLY A 70 3.11 -14.88 2.96
CA GLY A 70 4.25 -14.42 3.73
C GLY A 70 4.29 -12.88 3.81
N THR A 71 3.77 -12.30 4.87
CA THR A 71 3.68 -10.85 5.01
C THR A 71 3.56 -10.42 6.47
N ALA A 72 4.06 -9.22 6.77
CA ALA A 72 3.90 -8.59 8.09
C ALA A 72 3.04 -7.31 8.02
N GLY A 73 2.34 -7.07 6.91
CA GLY A 73 1.68 -5.79 6.64
C GLY A 73 0.25 -5.92 6.13
N ASN A 74 -0.16 -4.88 5.43
CA ASN A 74 -1.53 -4.67 4.95
C ASN A 74 -2.10 -5.81 4.11
N THR A 75 -1.26 -6.52 3.35
CA THR A 75 -1.73 -7.66 2.55
C THR A 75 -2.29 -8.79 3.42
N GLY A 76 -1.63 -9.09 4.55
CA GLY A 76 -2.13 -10.09 5.49
C GLY A 76 -3.46 -9.69 6.11
N ILE A 77 -3.62 -8.42 6.45
CA ILE A 77 -4.89 -7.88 6.98
C ILE A 77 -6.00 -7.98 5.93
N GLY A 78 -5.73 -7.53 4.69
CA GLY A 78 -6.70 -7.61 3.61
C GLY A 78 -7.11 -9.05 3.32
N LEU A 79 -6.15 -9.98 3.20
CA LEU A 79 -6.43 -11.40 2.97
C LEU A 79 -7.25 -12.03 4.11
N ALA A 80 -6.95 -11.67 5.38
CA ALA A 80 -7.67 -12.20 6.51
C ALA A 80 -9.12 -11.72 6.56
N LEU A 81 -9.37 -10.41 6.40
CA LEU A 81 -10.71 -9.83 6.44
C LEU A 81 -11.56 -10.29 5.26
N VAL A 82 -11.01 -10.23 4.04
CA VAL A 82 -11.72 -10.67 2.82
C VAL A 82 -11.92 -12.18 2.85
N GLY A 83 -10.90 -12.94 3.27
CA GLY A 83 -11.00 -14.39 3.43
C GLY A 83 -12.11 -14.79 4.38
N ALA A 84 -12.14 -14.19 5.57
CA ALA A 84 -13.19 -14.42 6.57
C ALA A 84 -14.59 -14.08 6.03
N SER A 85 -14.74 -12.94 5.34
CA SER A 85 -16.01 -12.52 4.72
C SER A 85 -16.50 -13.50 3.64
N MET A 86 -15.59 -14.17 2.95
CA MET A 86 -15.89 -15.14 1.90
C MET A 86 -15.87 -16.61 2.37
N GLY A 87 -15.69 -16.85 3.67
CA GLY A 87 -15.70 -18.19 4.26
C GLY A 87 -14.42 -19.01 4.10
N PHE A 88 -13.26 -18.34 4.01
CA PHE A 88 -11.93 -18.94 3.90
C PHE A 88 -11.11 -18.76 5.16
N ARG A 89 -10.18 -19.68 5.42
CA ARG A 89 -9.15 -19.54 6.45
C ARG A 89 -7.95 -18.78 5.88
N THR A 90 -7.27 -18.00 6.71
CA THR A 90 -6.06 -17.29 6.31
C THR A 90 -4.91 -17.59 7.26
N VAL A 91 -3.80 -18.08 6.71
CA VAL A 91 -2.55 -18.38 7.41
C VAL A 91 -1.48 -17.41 6.96
N ILE A 92 -0.95 -16.63 7.89
CA ILE A 92 0.11 -15.64 7.62
C ILE A 92 1.43 -16.11 8.21
N VAL A 93 2.44 -16.25 7.35
CA VAL A 93 3.81 -16.53 7.76
C VAL A 93 4.53 -15.21 8.02
N ILE A 94 5.09 -15.05 9.21
CA ILE A 94 5.67 -13.79 9.69
C ILE A 94 7.00 -14.05 10.41
N PRO A 95 8.03 -13.19 10.26
CA PRO A 95 9.25 -13.31 11.05
C PRO A 95 8.99 -13.07 12.55
N GLU A 96 9.62 -13.85 13.42
CA GLU A 96 9.57 -13.70 14.88
C GLU A 96 9.97 -12.29 15.34
N THR A 97 10.88 -11.67 14.60
CA THR A 97 11.44 -10.33 14.90
C THR A 97 10.47 -9.17 14.62
N GLN A 98 9.32 -9.44 14.02
CA GLN A 98 8.30 -8.41 13.82
C GLN A 98 7.68 -7.97 15.16
N SER A 99 7.29 -6.70 15.24
CA SER A 99 6.70 -6.14 16.45
C SER A 99 5.44 -6.90 16.88
N GLN A 100 5.20 -6.95 18.19
CA GLN A 100 3.98 -7.57 18.75
C GLN A 100 2.72 -6.93 18.19
N GLU A 101 2.73 -5.61 18.04
CA GLU A 101 1.63 -4.83 17.47
C GLU A 101 1.19 -5.35 16.08
N LYS A 102 2.15 -5.64 15.18
CA LYS A 102 1.83 -6.21 13.85
C LYS A 102 1.24 -7.60 13.94
N LYS A 103 1.76 -8.43 14.84
CA LYS A 103 1.22 -9.78 15.07
C LYS A 103 -0.20 -9.73 15.59
N ASP A 104 -0.48 -8.81 16.52
CA ASP A 104 -1.79 -8.66 17.13
C ASP A 104 -2.81 -8.09 16.14
N MET A 105 -2.41 -7.16 15.29
CA MET A 105 -3.26 -6.67 14.20
C MET A 105 -3.68 -7.79 13.22
N LEU A 106 -2.76 -8.68 12.85
CA LEU A 106 -3.07 -9.80 11.98
C LEU A 106 -4.02 -10.81 12.66
N ARG A 107 -3.79 -11.11 13.95
CA ARG A 107 -4.68 -11.98 14.73
C ARG A 107 -6.08 -11.38 14.87
N LEU A 108 -6.14 -10.06 15.16
CA LEU A 108 -7.41 -9.34 15.26
C LEU A 108 -8.21 -9.37 13.95
N ALA A 109 -7.51 -9.34 12.81
CA ALA A 109 -8.12 -9.52 11.49
C ALA A 109 -8.57 -10.97 11.21
N GLY A 110 -8.29 -11.93 12.08
CA GLY A 110 -8.67 -13.33 11.95
C GLY A 110 -7.62 -14.26 11.33
N ALA A 111 -6.38 -13.79 11.15
CA ALA A 111 -5.31 -14.63 10.61
C ALA A 111 -4.72 -15.59 11.65
N GLU A 112 -4.48 -16.84 11.24
CA GLU A 112 -3.60 -17.76 11.95
C GLU A 112 -2.14 -17.42 11.64
N LEU A 113 -1.27 -17.28 12.66
CA LEU A 113 0.12 -16.88 12.47
C LEU A 113 1.07 -18.07 12.58
N VAL A 114 1.91 -18.22 11.56
CA VAL A 114 3.08 -19.10 11.58
C VAL A 114 4.32 -18.19 11.73
N GLN A 115 4.94 -18.21 12.90
CA GLN A 115 6.15 -17.42 13.18
C GLN A 115 7.38 -18.24 12.79
N VAL A 116 8.30 -17.61 12.04
CA VAL A 116 9.54 -18.24 11.58
C VAL A 116 10.75 -17.35 11.95
N PRO A 117 11.95 -17.92 12.14
CA PRO A 117 13.16 -17.13 12.32
C PRO A 117 13.38 -16.15 11.17
N ALA A 118 13.89 -14.96 11.49
CA ALA A 118 14.22 -13.96 10.48
C ALA A 118 15.36 -14.46 9.59
N ALA A 119 15.14 -14.44 8.29
CA ALA A 119 16.13 -14.87 7.30
C ALA A 119 16.06 -13.98 6.04
N PRO A 120 17.22 -13.70 5.38
CA PRO A 120 17.25 -12.92 4.14
C PRO A 120 16.49 -13.65 3.02
N TYR A 121 15.98 -12.91 2.02
CA TYR A 121 15.15 -13.47 0.96
C TYR A 121 15.80 -14.65 0.19
N ARG A 122 17.13 -14.64 0.03
CA ARG A 122 17.87 -15.75 -0.62
C ARG A 122 17.79 -17.08 0.16
N ASN A 123 17.53 -17.03 1.47
CA ASN A 123 17.40 -18.21 2.30
C ASN A 123 16.02 -18.88 2.00
N PRO A 124 15.97 -20.22 1.79
CA PRO A 124 14.72 -20.92 1.57
C PRO A 124 13.74 -20.79 2.75
N ASN A 125 14.21 -20.57 3.97
CA ASN A 125 13.38 -20.36 5.16
C ASN A 125 12.98 -18.88 5.38
N ASN A 126 13.27 -17.99 4.44
CA ASN A 126 12.65 -16.67 4.45
C ASN A 126 11.12 -16.81 4.45
N TYR A 127 10.45 -16.01 5.26
CA TYR A 127 8.99 -16.12 5.51
C TYR A 127 8.14 -16.10 4.23
N VAL A 128 8.54 -15.33 3.18
CA VAL A 128 7.84 -15.31 1.89
C VAL A 128 8.02 -16.63 1.14
N ARG A 129 9.25 -17.17 1.09
CA ARG A 129 9.53 -18.45 0.42
C ARG A 129 8.95 -19.65 1.18
N TYR A 130 8.95 -19.55 2.51
CA TYR A 130 8.34 -20.55 3.38
C TYR A 130 6.82 -20.62 3.16
N SER A 131 6.14 -19.47 3.03
CA SER A 131 4.69 -19.45 2.81
C SER A 131 4.26 -20.14 1.52
N GLY A 132 5.04 -20.03 0.44
CA GLY A 132 4.78 -20.78 -0.79
C GLY A 132 4.81 -22.30 -0.57
N ARG A 133 5.88 -22.81 0.07
CA ARG A 133 5.98 -24.24 0.39
C ARG A 133 4.91 -24.72 1.37
N LEU A 134 4.53 -23.88 2.33
CA LEU A 134 3.44 -24.19 3.25
C LEU A 134 2.10 -24.34 2.49
N ALA A 135 1.82 -23.43 1.57
CA ALA A 135 0.63 -23.51 0.73
C ALA A 135 0.61 -24.79 -0.12
N GLU A 136 1.75 -25.15 -0.72
CA GLU A 136 1.89 -26.41 -1.49
C GLU A 136 1.67 -27.67 -0.61
N ALA A 137 2.15 -27.63 0.63
CA ALA A 137 1.95 -28.73 1.57
C ALA A 137 0.48 -28.85 2.00
N LEU A 138 -0.16 -27.73 2.33
CA LEU A 138 -1.58 -27.69 2.70
C LEU A 138 -2.49 -28.07 1.52
N ALA A 139 -2.16 -27.68 0.29
CA ALA A 139 -2.95 -28.04 -0.89
C ALA A 139 -3.05 -29.58 -1.11
N LYS A 140 -2.12 -30.35 -0.55
CA LYS A 140 -2.14 -31.83 -0.63
C LYS A 140 -3.04 -32.49 0.42
N THR A 141 -3.35 -31.79 1.50
CA THR A 141 -4.06 -32.34 2.66
C THR A 141 -5.40 -31.65 2.93
N GLU A 142 -5.56 -30.40 2.52
CA GLU A 142 -6.80 -29.64 2.72
C GLU A 142 -7.85 -30.01 1.68
N PRO A 143 -9.02 -30.57 2.09
CA PRO A 143 -10.04 -31.05 1.15
C PRO A 143 -10.68 -29.93 0.31
N ASN A 144 -10.66 -28.70 0.83
CA ASN A 144 -11.22 -27.52 0.19
C ASN A 144 -10.16 -26.69 -0.56
N GLY A 145 -8.93 -27.20 -0.67
CA GLY A 145 -7.81 -26.54 -1.32
C GLY A 145 -7.08 -25.54 -0.44
N ALA A 146 -5.85 -25.26 -0.83
CA ALA A 146 -5.05 -24.19 -0.26
C ALA A 146 -4.29 -23.46 -1.36
N ILE A 147 -4.12 -22.15 -1.21
CA ILE A 147 -3.40 -21.33 -2.19
C ILE A 147 -2.31 -20.50 -1.51
N TRP A 148 -1.23 -20.27 -2.22
CA TRP A 148 -0.32 -19.17 -1.93
C TRP A 148 -0.82 -17.91 -2.63
N ALA A 149 -1.14 -16.87 -1.87
CA ALA A 149 -1.64 -15.62 -2.44
C ALA A 149 -0.60 -14.94 -3.33
N ASN A 150 0.71 -15.05 -2.96
CA ASN A 150 1.85 -14.61 -3.77
C ASN A 150 1.67 -13.21 -4.37
N GLN A 151 1.41 -12.22 -3.53
CA GLN A 151 1.05 -10.87 -3.93
C GLN A 151 1.99 -10.24 -4.96
N PHE A 152 3.26 -10.64 -4.98
CA PHE A 152 4.28 -10.06 -5.86
C PHE A 152 4.17 -10.56 -7.30
N ASP A 153 3.85 -11.84 -7.49
CA ASP A 153 3.89 -12.48 -8.80
C ASP A 153 2.52 -13.03 -9.24
N ASN A 154 1.50 -12.96 -8.39
CA ASN A 154 0.12 -13.24 -8.79
C ASN A 154 -0.49 -12.02 -9.49
N VAL A 155 -0.67 -12.12 -10.79
CA VAL A 155 -1.17 -11.02 -11.64
C VAL A 155 -2.64 -10.65 -11.40
N ALA A 156 -3.40 -11.46 -10.65
CA ALA A 156 -4.73 -11.07 -10.18
C ALA A 156 -4.68 -9.80 -9.33
N ASN A 157 -3.56 -9.54 -8.62
CA ASN A 157 -3.32 -8.28 -7.94
C ASN A 157 -3.35 -7.08 -8.90
N ARG A 158 -2.61 -7.16 -10.01
CA ARG A 158 -2.62 -6.14 -11.07
C ARG A 158 -4.00 -6.00 -11.71
N GLN A 159 -4.68 -7.12 -11.96
CA GLN A 159 -6.01 -7.14 -12.56
C GLN A 159 -7.04 -6.35 -11.74
N ALA A 160 -6.96 -6.41 -10.42
CA ALA A 160 -7.79 -5.59 -9.53
C ALA A 160 -7.74 -4.10 -9.89
N HIS A 161 -6.55 -3.59 -10.18
CA HIS A 161 -6.36 -2.17 -10.48
C HIS A 161 -6.67 -1.81 -11.93
N ILE A 162 -6.52 -2.75 -12.87
CA ILE A 162 -6.98 -2.59 -14.26
C ILE A 162 -8.50 -2.44 -14.31
N GLU A 163 -9.22 -3.28 -13.55
CA GLU A 163 -10.68 -3.36 -13.62
C GLU A 163 -11.40 -2.39 -12.67
N THR A 164 -10.72 -1.90 -11.62
CA THR A 164 -11.38 -1.06 -10.62
C THR A 164 -10.70 0.29 -10.45
N THR A 165 -9.49 0.36 -9.91
CA THR A 165 -8.84 1.63 -9.54
C THR A 165 -8.65 2.57 -10.72
N GLY A 166 -8.18 2.05 -11.85
CA GLY A 166 -8.00 2.85 -13.07
C GLY A 166 -9.31 3.42 -13.61
N PRO A 167 -10.34 2.59 -13.86
CA PRO A 167 -11.67 3.06 -14.25
C PRO A 167 -12.30 4.03 -13.26
N GLU A 168 -12.22 3.75 -11.95
CA GLU A 168 -12.73 4.67 -10.92
C GLU A 168 -12.07 6.06 -11.00
N ILE A 169 -10.74 6.13 -11.18
CA ILE A 169 -10.02 7.39 -11.34
C ILE A 169 -10.51 8.13 -12.58
N TRP A 170 -10.65 7.42 -13.70
CA TRP A 170 -11.14 8.00 -14.95
C TRP A 170 -12.54 8.59 -14.80
N ASP A 171 -13.46 7.82 -14.24
CA ASP A 171 -14.85 8.23 -14.08
C ASP A 171 -15.01 9.37 -13.06
N GLN A 172 -14.33 9.28 -11.92
CA GLN A 172 -14.38 10.31 -10.88
C GLN A 172 -13.78 11.65 -11.30
N THR A 173 -12.84 11.64 -12.25
CA THR A 173 -12.28 12.87 -12.83
C THR A 173 -13.05 13.35 -14.08
N GLY A 174 -14.09 12.62 -14.50
CA GLY A 174 -14.78 12.89 -15.76
C GLY A 174 -13.86 12.81 -16.98
N GLY A 175 -12.86 11.92 -16.92
CA GLY A 175 -11.84 11.77 -17.95
C GLY A 175 -10.79 12.89 -18.00
N LYS A 176 -10.78 13.79 -17.02
CA LYS A 176 -9.86 14.95 -16.96
C LYS A 176 -8.68 14.68 -16.03
N VAL A 177 -8.00 13.57 -16.23
CA VAL A 177 -6.76 13.20 -15.52
C VAL A 177 -5.60 13.21 -16.52
N ASP A 178 -4.57 13.99 -16.23
CA ASP A 178 -3.37 14.12 -17.06
C ASP A 178 -2.26 13.16 -16.61
N GLY A 179 -2.19 12.86 -15.31
CA GLY A 179 -1.15 12.02 -14.75
C GLY A 179 -1.61 11.18 -13.56
N PHE A 180 -0.98 10.00 -13.42
CA PHE A 180 -1.10 9.14 -12.25
C PHE A 180 0.29 8.74 -11.77
N ILE A 181 0.53 8.76 -10.47
CA ILE A 181 1.82 8.38 -9.90
C ILE A 181 1.63 7.65 -8.57
N CYS A 182 2.39 6.58 -8.35
CA CYS A 182 2.48 5.97 -7.02
C CYS A 182 3.78 5.18 -6.84
N ALA A 183 4.05 4.83 -5.59
CA ALA A 183 5.13 3.93 -5.21
C ALA A 183 4.79 2.47 -5.48
N VAL A 184 5.83 1.63 -5.48
CA VAL A 184 5.71 0.20 -5.74
C VAL A 184 6.09 -0.62 -4.50
N GLY A 185 5.13 -1.42 -4.03
CA GLY A 185 5.39 -2.60 -3.18
C GLY A 185 5.38 -3.87 -4.04
N SER A 186 4.21 -4.33 -4.46
CA SER A 186 4.05 -5.49 -5.34
C SER A 186 4.04 -5.15 -6.85
N GLY A 187 3.81 -3.90 -7.19
CA GLY A 187 3.68 -3.44 -8.58
C GLY A 187 2.25 -3.43 -9.12
N GLY A 188 1.32 -4.13 -8.47
CA GLY A 188 -0.05 -4.27 -8.96
C GLY A 188 -0.76 -2.94 -9.18
N THR A 189 -0.66 -2.01 -8.24
CA THR A 189 -1.33 -0.69 -8.34
C THR A 189 -0.77 0.15 -9.48
N LEU A 190 0.56 0.32 -9.54
CA LEU A 190 1.20 1.14 -10.56
C LEU A 190 0.94 0.60 -11.97
N ALA A 191 1.23 -0.68 -12.19
CA ALA A 191 1.05 -1.30 -13.49
C ALA A 191 -0.43 -1.44 -13.87
N GLY A 192 -1.30 -1.80 -12.92
CA GLY A 192 -2.73 -1.96 -13.20
C GLY A 192 -3.40 -0.65 -13.61
N VAL A 193 -3.19 0.42 -12.83
CA VAL A 193 -3.71 1.74 -13.19
C VAL A 193 -3.06 2.25 -14.49
N GLY A 194 -1.74 2.03 -14.64
CA GLY A 194 -1.03 2.40 -15.86
C GLY A 194 -1.61 1.74 -17.10
N MET A 195 -1.80 0.42 -17.09
CA MET A 195 -2.40 -0.31 -18.20
C MET A 195 -3.83 0.13 -18.53
N ALA A 196 -4.60 0.54 -17.52
CA ALA A 196 -5.97 1.04 -17.72
C ALA A 196 -6.02 2.46 -18.32
N LEU A 197 -5.01 3.30 -18.03
CA LEU A 197 -5.08 4.74 -18.32
C LEU A 197 -4.10 5.24 -19.40
N GLN A 198 -2.95 4.57 -19.63
CA GLN A 198 -1.98 5.04 -20.63
C GLN A 198 -2.58 5.14 -22.04
N SER A 199 -3.44 4.20 -22.43
CA SER A 199 -4.12 4.23 -23.73
C SER A 199 -5.10 5.41 -23.86
N LYS A 200 -5.46 6.05 -22.78
CA LYS A 200 -6.29 7.26 -22.70
C LYS A 200 -5.46 8.56 -22.69
N GLY A 201 -4.13 8.44 -22.85
CA GLY A 201 -3.20 9.58 -22.86
C GLY A 201 -2.72 10.04 -21.50
N VAL A 202 -3.08 9.33 -20.43
CA VAL A 202 -2.63 9.65 -19.05
C VAL A 202 -1.16 9.27 -18.89
N LYS A 203 -0.35 10.18 -18.36
CA LYS A 203 1.07 9.93 -18.06
C LYS A 203 1.20 9.20 -16.73
N ILE A 204 2.07 8.19 -16.69
CA ILE A 204 2.25 7.35 -15.51
C ILE A 204 3.64 7.55 -14.89
N GLY A 205 3.68 7.83 -13.60
CA GLY A 205 4.90 8.06 -12.83
C GLY A 205 5.16 6.99 -11.76
N LEU A 206 6.42 6.68 -11.54
CA LEU A 206 6.89 5.91 -10.40
C LEU A 206 7.50 6.86 -9.35
N ALA A 207 7.00 6.80 -8.12
CA ALA A 207 7.62 7.41 -6.94
C ALA A 207 8.34 6.30 -6.15
N ASP A 208 9.67 6.22 -6.24
CA ASP A 208 10.46 5.16 -5.64
C ASP A 208 11.22 5.68 -4.41
N PRO A 209 11.09 5.07 -3.22
CA PRO A 209 11.84 5.53 -2.05
C PRO A 209 13.35 5.25 -2.22
N GLU A 210 14.19 5.95 -1.47
CA GLU A 210 15.60 5.58 -1.35
C GLU A 210 15.73 4.13 -0.84
N GLY A 211 16.77 3.42 -1.29
CA GLY A 211 16.95 2.00 -1.00
C GLY A 211 16.11 1.05 -1.84
N ALA A 212 15.32 1.58 -2.79
CA ALA A 212 14.59 0.80 -3.79
C ALA A 212 15.30 0.83 -5.15
N ALA A 213 15.06 -0.17 -5.99
CA ALA A 213 15.82 -0.38 -7.22
C ALA A 213 15.09 0.00 -8.51
N LEU A 214 13.77 0.25 -8.45
CA LEU A 214 12.98 0.41 -9.68
C LEU A 214 13.24 1.73 -10.39
N HIS A 215 13.48 2.82 -9.64
CA HIS A 215 13.88 4.08 -10.26
C HIS A 215 15.16 3.90 -11.10
N SER A 216 16.20 3.26 -10.55
CA SER A 216 17.43 2.96 -11.28
C SER A 216 17.15 2.08 -12.48
N PHE A 217 16.32 1.06 -12.34
CA PHE A 217 15.97 0.16 -13.44
C PHE A 217 15.30 0.90 -14.60
N TYR A 218 14.28 1.70 -14.34
CA TYR A 218 13.56 2.41 -15.40
C TYR A 218 14.34 3.57 -16.01
N THR A 219 15.39 4.07 -15.35
CA THR A 219 16.23 5.15 -15.86
C THR A 219 17.54 4.66 -16.50
N THR A 220 18.11 3.57 -16.01
CA THR A 220 19.46 3.09 -16.44
C THR A 220 19.48 1.62 -16.92
N GLY A 221 18.38 0.89 -16.76
CA GLY A 221 18.29 -0.55 -17.03
C GLY A 221 18.92 -1.44 -15.96
N LYS A 222 19.41 -0.88 -14.83
CA LYS A 222 20.07 -1.64 -13.76
C LYS A 222 19.29 -1.57 -12.46
N LEU A 223 19.15 -2.69 -11.77
CA LEU A 223 18.59 -2.77 -10.42
C LEU A 223 19.65 -2.33 -9.41
N ASP A 224 19.69 -1.03 -9.12
CA ASP A 224 20.56 -0.43 -8.12
C ASP A 224 19.72 0.32 -7.08
N ALA A 225 19.99 0.08 -5.80
CA ALA A 225 19.17 0.51 -4.68
C ALA A 225 19.97 1.35 -3.65
N PRO A 226 20.48 2.54 -4.03
CA PRO A 226 21.24 3.37 -3.13
C PRO A 226 20.36 4.02 -2.06
N GLY A 227 20.93 4.24 -0.88
CA GLY A 227 20.25 4.85 0.25
C GLY A 227 19.40 3.86 1.06
N THR A 228 18.59 4.39 1.93
CA THR A 228 17.66 3.64 2.79
C THR A 228 16.41 4.48 3.06
N SER A 229 15.29 3.84 3.33
CA SER A 229 14.06 4.51 3.75
C SER A 229 13.47 3.80 4.95
N ILE A 230 12.79 4.54 5.81
CA ILE A 230 11.99 4.00 6.91
C ILE A 230 10.58 3.61 6.49
N THR A 231 10.19 3.93 5.26
CA THR A 231 8.86 3.59 4.75
C THR A 231 8.69 2.10 4.60
N GLU A 232 7.53 1.61 4.99
CA GLU A 232 7.18 0.18 4.94
C GLU A 232 6.19 -0.12 3.81
N GLY A 233 6.21 -1.35 3.30
CA GLY A 233 5.26 -1.85 2.30
C GLY A 233 5.52 -1.39 0.86
N ILE A 234 6.55 -0.58 0.64
CA ILE A 234 7.03 -0.12 -0.67
C ILE A 234 8.55 -0.24 -0.75
N GLY A 235 9.13 0.03 -1.92
CA GLY A 235 10.58 -0.09 -2.15
C GLY A 235 10.96 -1.49 -2.64
N GLN A 236 10.79 -1.72 -3.94
CA GLN A 236 11.03 -3.04 -4.54
C GLN A 236 12.47 -3.16 -5.07
N GLY A 237 13.10 -4.32 -4.80
CA GLY A 237 14.46 -4.63 -5.26
C GLY A 237 14.53 -5.46 -6.55
N ARG A 238 13.38 -5.83 -7.14
CA ARG A 238 13.29 -6.66 -8.37
C ARG A 238 12.08 -6.30 -9.21
N ILE A 239 12.07 -6.74 -10.44
CA ILE A 239 10.87 -6.70 -11.27
C ILE A 239 9.97 -7.88 -10.86
N THR A 240 8.76 -7.57 -10.43
CA THR A 240 7.72 -8.56 -10.09
C THR A 240 6.89 -8.89 -11.32
N ALA A 241 6.20 -10.03 -11.34
CA ALA A 241 5.31 -10.35 -12.44
C ALA A 241 4.18 -9.32 -12.64
N ASN A 242 3.79 -8.63 -11.58
CA ASN A 242 2.83 -7.52 -11.68
C ASN A 242 3.33 -6.35 -12.52
N LEU A 243 4.65 -6.16 -12.67
CA LEU A 243 5.26 -5.09 -13.47
C LEU A 243 5.62 -5.52 -14.90
N GLU A 244 5.54 -6.81 -15.22
CA GLU A 244 5.88 -7.30 -16.54
C GLU A 244 5.01 -6.67 -17.64
N GLY A 245 5.66 -6.20 -18.70
CA GLY A 245 5.00 -5.54 -19.83
C GLY A 245 4.55 -4.10 -19.56
N PHE A 246 4.94 -3.51 -18.42
CA PHE A 246 4.62 -2.14 -18.06
C PHE A 246 5.88 -1.27 -17.93
N THR A 247 5.80 -0.03 -18.41
CA THR A 247 6.87 0.98 -18.26
C THR A 247 6.24 2.33 -17.91
N PRO A 248 6.69 3.00 -16.83
CA PRO A 248 6.23 4.33 -16.49
C PRO A 248 6.83 5.39 -17.43
N ASP A 249 6.12 6.52 -17.62
CA ASP A 249 6.62 7.68 -18.37
C ASP A 249 7.62 8.50 -17.55
N PHE A 250 7.43 8.55 -16.22
CA PHE A 250 8.26 9.29 -15.27
C PHE A 250 8.72 8.38 -14.13
N SER A 251 9.87 8.70 -13.55
CA SER A 251 10.39 7.98 -12.41
C SER A 251 11.22 8.89 -11.52
N TYR A 252 10.90 8.93 -10.21
CA TYR A 252 11.55 9.80 -9.24
C TYR A 252 12.01 8.99 -8.02
N ARG A 253 13.25 9.25 -7.55
CA ARG A 253 13.73 8.75 -6.26
C ARG A 253 13.41 9.76 -5.19
N ILE A 254 12.67 9.36 -4.17
CA ILE A 254 12.15 10.22 -3.11
C ILE A 254 12.82 9.86 -1.76
N PRO A 255 13.55 10.81 -1.13
CA PRO A 255 14.09 10.61 0.20
C PRO A 255 13.03 10.81 1.29
N ASP A 256 13.22 10.15 2.44
CA ASP A 256 12.36 10.30 3.61
C ASP A 256 12.29 11.75 4.13
N SER A 257 13.40 12.50 3.99
CA SER A 257 13.48 13.92 4.37
C SER A 257 12.53 14.82 3.59
N GLU A 258 12.13 14.43 2.38
CA GLU A 258 11.11 15.10 1.56
C GLU A 258 9.70 14.58 1.86
N ALA A 259 9.56 13.27 2.03
CA ALA A 259 8.26 12.63 2.19
C ALA A 259 7.62 12.85 3.57
N LEU A 260 8.42 12.83 4.65
CA LEU A 260 7.89 12.94 6.02
C LEU A 260 7.26 14.29 6.33
N PRO A 261 7.87 15.45 5.99
CA PRO A 261 7.20 16.74 6.20
C PRO A 261 5.83 16.83 5.53
N ILE A 262 5.66 16.20 4.37
CA ILE A 262 4.39 16.20 3.64
C ILE A 262 3.28 15.50 4.45
N ILE A 263 3.54 14.34 5.05
CA ILE A 263 2.51 13.65 5.84
C ILE A 263 2.23 14.35 7.17
N PHE A 264 3.21 15.05 7.74
CA PHE A 264 3.01 15.85 8.94
C PHE A 264 2.13 17.07 8.66
N ASP A 265 2.39 17.76 7.56
CA ASP A 265 1.57 18.88 7.10
C ASP A 265 0.16 18.41 6.72
N LEU A 266 0.05 17.27 6.02
CA LEU A 266 -1.23 16.68 5.64
C LEU A 266 -2.12 16.39 6.85
N LEU A 267 -1.53 15.89 7.96
CA LEU A 267 -2.25 15.67 9.20
C LEU A 267 -2.71 17.00 9.83
N MET A 268 -1.84 17.99 9.91
CA MET A 268 -2.11 19.21 10.64
C MET A 268 -2.99 20.20 9.86
N GLU A 269 -2.87 20.23 8.54
CA GLU A 269 -3.53 21.21 7.69
C GLU A 269 -4.78 20.66 7.00
N GLU A 270 -4.81 19.33 6.74
CA GLU A 270 -5.90 18.69 6.00
C GLU A 270 -6.61 17.57 6.80
N GLY A 271 -6.14 17.26 8.02
CA GLY A 271 -6.75 16.25 8.89
C GLY A 271 -6.54 14.81 8.44
N LEU A 272 -5.59 14.55 7.54
CA LEU A 272 -5.34 13.23 6.96
C LEU A 272 -4.12 12.57 7.61
N CYS A 273 -4.38 11.61 8.52
CA CYS A 273 -3.35 10.82 9.19
C CYS A 273 -2.94 9.63 8.33
N MET A 274 -1.82 9.72 7.61
CA MET A 274 -1.42 8.76 6.58
C MET A 274 -0.10 8.06 6.91
N GLY A 275 0.11 6.86 6.31
CA GLY A 275 1.38 6.15 6.35
C GLY A 275 2.46 6.78 5.46
N GLY A 276 3.72 6.33 5.63
CA GLY A 276 4.89 6.91 4.93
C GLY A 276 4.84 6.79 3.41
N SER A 277 4.24 5.71 2.89
CA SER A 277 4.06 5.53 1.45
C SER A 277 3.22 6.64 0.79
N THR A 278 2.27 7.23 1.53
CA THR A 278 1.51 8.39 1.07
C THR A 278 2.42 9.62 0.91
N GLY A 279 3.38 9.84 1.81
CA GLY A 279 4.36 10.92 1.68
C GLY A 279 5.22 10.77 0.43
N ILE A 280 5.73 9.57 0.17
CA ILE A 280 6.47 9.24 -1.06
C ILE A 280 5.61 9.52 -2.30
N ASN A 281 4.36 9.11 -2.28
CA ASN A 281 3.41 9.31 -3.38
C ASN A 281 3.16 10.79 -3.67
N ILE A 282 2.90 11.58 -2.65
CA ILE A 282 2.60 13.03 -2.80
C ILE A 282 3.87 13.80 -3.23
N ALA A 283 5.04 13.46 -2.67
CA ALA A 283 6.31 14.04 -3.12
C ALA A 283 6.55 13.77 -4.62
N GLY A 284 6.33 12.52 -5.05
CA GLY A 284 6.37 12.15 -6.46
C GLY A 284 5.38 12.95 -7.30
N ALA A 285 4.14 13.10 -6.82
CA ALA A 285 3.10 13.87 -7.53
C ALA A 285 3.46 15.35 -7.67
N ILE A 286 4.07 15.95 -6.65
CA ILE A 286 4.58 17.34 -6.70
C ILE A 286 5.69 17.45 -7.75
N ARG A 287 6.64 16.52 -7.80
CA ARG A 287 7.72 16.54 -8.80
C ARG A 287 7.17 16.37 -10.22
N MET A 288 6.26 15.41 -10.42
CA MET A 288 5.60 15.17 -11.70
C MET A 288 4.80 16.38 -12.15
N ALA A 289 4.06 17.04 -11.25
CA ALA A 289 3.31 18.25 -11.54
C ALA A 289 4.21 19.40 -12.01
N ARG A 290 5.35 19.60 -11.36
CA ARG A 290 6.33 20.63 -11.74
C ARG A 290 6.93 20.36 -13.12
N GLU A 291 7.19 19.10 -13.46
CA GLU A 291 7.73 18.70 -14.77
C GLU A 291 6.69 18.80 -15.88
N MET A 292 5.42 18.43 -15.61
CA MET A 292 4.33 18.54 -16.58
C MET A 292 3.82 19.98 -16.79
N GLY A 293 4.13 20.89 -15.87
CA GLY A 293 3.67 22.27 -15.88
C GLY A 293 2.28 22.48 -15.23
N PRO A 294 1.91 23.76 -14.96
CA PRO A 294 0.68 24.10 -14.24
C PRO A 294 -0.60 23.74 -15.01
N GLY A 295 -1.71 23.70 -14.29
CA GLY A 295 -3.04 23.44 -14.84
C GLY A 295 -3.36 21.94 -15.08
N LYS A 296 -2.47 21.03 -14.69
CA LYS A 296 -2.66 19.57 -14.83
C LYS A 296 -3.44 18.98 -13.68
N THR A 297 -4.13 17.87 -13.94
CA THR A 297 -4.76 17.04 -12.91
C THR A 297 -3.95 15.76 -12.74
N ILE A 298 -3.38 15.57 -11.54
CA ILE A 298 -2.55 14.41 -11.22
C ILE A 298 -3.17 13.68 -10.04
N VAL A 299 -3.32 12.37 -10.19
CA VAL A 299 -3.85 11.47 -9.16
C VAL A 299 -2.72 10.66 -8.55
N THR A 300 -2.74 10.52 -7.23
CA THR A 300 -1.88 9.59 -6.50
C THR A 300 -2.68 8.75 -5.51
N ILE A 301 -2.02 7.85 -4.76
CA ILE A 301 -2.67 6.95 -3.81
C ILE A 301 -2.39 7.38 -2.38
N LEU A 302 -3.45 7.54 -1.58
CA LEU A 302 -3.40 7.58 -0.12
C LEU A 302 -3.53 6.14 0.38
N CYS A 303 -2.38 5.50 0.61
CA CYS A 303 -2.29 4.04 0.65
C CYS A 303 -2.94 3.39 1.86
N ASP A 304 -2.69 3.93 3.05
CA ASP A 304 -3.12 3.35 4.32
C ASP A 304 -3.13 4.40 5.44
N TYR A 305 -3.79 4.04 6.55
CA TYR A 305 -3.95 4.92 7.69
C TYR A 305 -2.71 4.97 8.59
N GLY A 306 -2.38 6.17 9.08
CA GLY A 306 -1.16 6.46 9.83
C GLY A 306 -1.06 5.82 11.21
N SER A 307 -2.18 5.41 11.82
CA SER A 307 -2.21 4.80 13.16
C SER A 307 -1.32 3.55 13.30
N ARG A 308 -1.02 2.88 12.18
CA ARG A 308 -0.13 1.70 12.13
C ARG A 308 1.35 2.03 12.28
N TYR A 309 1.72 3.31 12.30
CA TYR A 309 3.09 3.80 12.27
C TYR A 309 3.44 4.69 13.47
N GLN A 310 2.65 4.61 14.56
CA GLN A 310 2.83 5.43 15.76
C GLN A 310 4.21 5.27 16.38
N SER A 311 4.73 4.03 16.41
CA SER A 311 6.04 3.72 17.01
C SER A 311 7.25 4.18 16.16
N LYS A 312 7.02 4.63 14.93
CA LYS A 312 8.08 5.04 13.98
C LYS A 312 7.85 6.45 13.46
N ILE A 313 6.96 6.60 12.46
CA ILE A 313 6.77 7.87 11.73
C ILE A 313 6.22 8.97 12.65
N TYR A 314 5.38 8.60 13.62
CA TYR A 314 4.80 9.54 14.59
C TYR A 314 5.46 9.44 15.98
N ASN A 315 6.72 8.95 16.03
CA ASN A 315 7.52 8.88 17.25
C ASN A 315 8.73 9.83 17.15
N PRO A 316 8.75 10.93 17.90
CA PRO A 316 9.82 11.92 17.81
C PRO A 316 11.20 11.36 18.20
N THR A 317 11.26 10.44 19.14
CA THR A 317 12.52 9.78 19.55
C THR A 317 13.08 8.96 18.39
N PHE A 318 12.27 8.09 17.78
CA PHE A 318 12.67 7.30 16.62
C PHE A 318 13.16 8.17 15.46
N LEU A 319 12.42 9.26 15.15
CA LEU A 319 12.80 10.17 14.07
C LEU A 319 14.17 10.83 14.33
N ARG A 320 14.42 11.31 15.57
CA ARG A 320 15.71 11.90 15.94
C ARG A 320 16.86 10.89 15.85
N GLU A 321 16.66 9.68 16.34
CA GLU A 321 17.66 8.58 16.25
C GLU A 321 18.04 8.28 14.81
N LYS A 322 17.12 8.50 13.86
CA LYS A 322 17.33 8.32 12.42
C LYS A 322 17.82 9.57 11.70
N GLY A 323 17.97 10.70 12.39
CA GLY A 323 18.34 11.98 11.78
C GLY A 323 17.26 12.52 10.83
N LEU A 324 15.99 12.17 11.06
CA LEU A 324 14.85 12.53 10.21
C LEU A 324 14.11 13.75 10.76
N PRO A 325 13.35 14.48 9.93
CA PRO A 325 12.57 15.63 10.36
C PRO A 325 11.56 15.27 11.46
N VAL A 326 11.53 16.09 12.52
CA VAL A 326 10.55 16.02 13.61
C VAL A 326 9.68 17.27 13.55
N PRO A 327 8.37 17.16 13.34
CA PRO A 327 7.50 18.33 13.31
C PRO A 327 7.32 18.88 14.71
N GLY A 328 7.35 20.21 14.84
CA GLY A 328 7.30 20.88 16.16
C GLY A 328 6.05 20.58 16.98
N TRP A 329 4.95 20.17 16.35
CA TRP A 329 3.72 19.82 17.07
C TRP A 329 3.78 18.44 17.74
N LEU A 330 4.59 17.52 17.20
CA LEU A 330 4.72 16.14 17.73
C LEU A 330 5.45 16.11 19.08
N ASP A 331 6.19 17.16 19.38
CA ASP A 331 7.07 17.28 20.54
C ASP A 331 6.66 18.43 21.50
N ARG A 332 5.50 19.03 21.25
CA ARG A 332 5.02 20.13 22.11
C ARG A 332 4.54 19.57 23.45
N PRO A 333 4.95 20.17 24.58
CA PRO A 333 4.24 19.94 25.83
C PRO A 333 2.77 20.34 25.63
N GLY A 334 1.88 19.53 26.15
CA GLY A 334 0.44 19.84 26.13
C GLY A 334 0.17 21.22 26.72
N ARG A 335 -0.78 21.96 26.14
CA ARG A 335 -1.27 23.18 26.81
C ARG A 335 -1.87 22.80 28.13
N ALA A 336 -1.64 23.60 29.17
CA ALA A 336 -2.34 23.47 30.43
C ALA A 336 -3.85 23.63 30.15
N ILE A 337 -4.60 22.58 30.38
CA ILE A 337 -6.04 22.57 30.28
C ILE A 337 -6.57 22.69 31.73
N PRO A 338 -7.45 23.67 32.03
CA PRO A 338 -8.02 23.78 33.35
C PRO A 338 -8.82 22.51 33.69
N THR A 339 -8.62 21.98 34.88
CA THR A 339 -9.46 20.91 35.38
C THR A 339 -10.81 21.50 35.85
N VAL A 340 -11.88 20.88 35.39
CA VAL A 340 -13.27 21.20 35.82
C VAL A 340 -13.88 20.02 36.62
N PHE A 341 -13.00 19.20 37.19
CA PHE A 341 -13.44 18.14 38.10
C PHE A 341 -14.10 18.77 39.32
N GLU A 342 -15.31 18.38 39.63
CA GLU A 342 -15.98 18.66 40.89
C GLU A 342 -15.77 17.45 41.80
N ASP A 343 -15.26 17.68 43.02
CA ASP A 343 -15.18 16.63 44.03
C ASP A 343 -16.61 16.28 44.47
N ALA A 344 -16.98 15.01 44.43
CA ALA A 344 -18.31 14.51 44.77
C ALA A 344 -18.54 14.46 46.27
#